data_3e5832811d0e7f45a464b11c08e1858d
#
_entry.id   3e5832811d0e7f45a464b11c08e1858d
#
_cell.length_a   1.000
_cell.length_b   1.000
_cell.length_c   1.000
_cell.angle_alpha   90.00
_cell.angle_beta   90.00
_cell.angle_gamma   90.00
#
_symmetry.space_group_name_H-M   'P 1'
#
loop_
_entity.id
_entity.type
_entity.pdbx_description
1 polymer ?
#
loop_
_entity_poly.entity_id
_entity_poly.type
_entity_poly.pdbx_seq_one_letter_code
_entity_poly.pdbx_strand_id
1 'polypeptide(L)'
;MEKIVDTLSITGNLAKATPRRLEIPIRPGVLKAGGNEVTITVLEGSWILFDRVSLEGPAGTNVEQPQQLFIRNIEAAPYELADGKRRVQPLLVDLEWLEGAPALSVELDDKEILNQRIETGRYQLEAPMPQVKKAKKSAYRILCDGREIARGSVVRTPQTLQTPADYVDTRIGTAHSRWMIAPGPWMP
;
A
#
# COMPACT_ATOMS: atom_id res chain seq x y z
N MET A 1 20.25 13.43 -10.74
CA MET A 1 20.31 12.50 -9.61
C MET A 1 21.46 12.94 -8.72
N GLU A 2 21.21 13.25 -7.48
CA GLU A 2 22.27 13.54 -6.49
C GLU A 2 22.54 12.25 -5.71
N LYS A 3 23.81 11.87 -5.60
CA LYS A 3 24.23 10.70 -4.86
C LYS A 3 25.08 11.14 -3.67
N ILE A 4 24.62 10.82 -2.48
CA ILE A 4 25.32 11.10 -1.22
C ILE A 4 25.75 9.76 -0.64
N VAL A 5 27.02 9.65 -0.28
CA VAL A 5 27.60 8.45 0.33
C VAL A 5 28.00 8.78 1.74
N ASP A 6 27.42 8.07 2.72
CA ASP A 6 27.87 8.08 4.10
C ASP A 6 28.73 6.83 4.34
N THR A 7 29.97 7.05 4.68
CA THR A 7 30.95 5.99 4.94
C THR A 7 31.05 5.62 6.42
N LEU A 8 30.27 6.27 7.28
CA LEU A 8 30.27 5.94 8.69
C LEU A 8 29.60 4.59 8.93
N SER A 9 30.36 3.63 9.38
CA SER A 9 29.88 2.32 9.78
C SER A 9 28.87 2.43 10.92
N ILE A 10 27.69 1.85 10.72
CA ILE A 10 26.73 1.60 11.79
C ILE A 10 27.09 0.22 12.36
N THR A 11 27.91 0.20 13.41
CA THR A 11 28.20 -1.04 14.13
C THR A 11 26.96 -1.46 14.89
N GLY A 12 26.21 -2.40 14.36
CA GLY A 12 25.05 -2.99 15.03
C GLY A 12 25.49 -3.92 16.14
N ASN A 13 25.24 -3.54 17.37
CA ASN A 13 25.15 -4.49 18.47
C ASN A 13 23.68 -4.85 18.68
N LEU A 14 23.30 -6.08 18.41
CA LEU A 14 21.93 -6.57 18.59
C LEU A 14 21.39 -6.39 20.02
N ALA A 15 22.27 -6.35 21.01
CA ALA A 15 21.90 -6.10 22.41
C ALA A 15 21.75 -4.61 22.74
N LYS A 16 22.30 -3.72 21.94
CA LYS A 16 22.26 -2.28 22.12
C LYS A 16 22.14 -1.62 20.74
N ALA A 17 20.93 -1.64 20.17
CA ALA A 17 20.67 -0.84 18.98
C ALA A 17 21.05 0.61 19.27
N THR A 18 22.08 1.12 18.61
CA THR A 18 22.46 2.52 18.73
C THR A 18 21.70 3.30 17.68
N PRO A 19 20.69 4.09 18.07
CA PRO A 19 19.97 4.92 17.13
C PRO A 19 20.92 5.97 16.55
N ARG A 20 20.83 6.18 15.25
CA ARG A 20 21.60 7.22 14.56
C ARG A 20 20.67 8.11 13.77
N ARG A 21 20.83 9.42 13.95
CA ARG A 21 20.19 10.42 13.10
C ARG A 21 21.19 10.84 12.02
N LEU A 22 20.79 10.68 10.75
CA LEU A 22 21.51 11.19 9.60
C LEU A 22 20.78 12.43 9.10
N GLU A 23 21.48 13.55 9.04
CA GLU A 23 20.98 14.77 8.44
C GLU A 23 21.73 15.02 7.14
N ILE A 24 20.98 15.02 6.05
CA ILE A 24 21.55 15.14 4.70
C ILE A 24 21.04 16.45 4.11
N PRO A 25 21.89 17.47 3.96
CA PRO A 25 21.48 18.71 3.33
C PRO A 25 21.20 18.51 1.84
N ILE A 26 19.99 18.87 1.39
CA ILE A 26 19.60 18.82 0.00
C ILE A 26 19.89 20.19 -0.63
N ARG A 27 20.65 20.20 -1.72
CA ARG A 27 20.98 21.44 -2.42
C ARG A 27 19.73 22.05 -3.07
N PRO A 28 19.64 23.39 -3.14
CA PRO A 28 18.59 24.05 -3.91
C PRO A 28 18.49 23.53 -5.34
N GLY A 29 17.27 23.31 -5.83
CA GLY A 29 17.00 22.85 -7.18
C GLY A 29 17.08 21.33 -7.42
N VAL A 30 17.45 20.53 -6.40
CA VAL A 30 17.40 19.07 -6.50
C VAL A 30 15.96 18.57 -6.42
N LEU A 31 15.18 19.13 -5.50
CA LEU A 31 13.76 18.82 -5.38
C LEU A 31 12.96 19.55 -6.47
N LYS A 32 12.02 18.85 -7.05
CA LYS A 32 11.11 19.35 -8.09
C LYS A 32 9.70 19.46 -7.52
N ALA A 33 8.90 20.33 -8.10
CA ALA A 33 7.47 20.30 -7.86
C ALA A 33 6.88 18.96 -8.31
N GLY A 34 6.01 18.36 -7.50
CA GLY A 34 5.44 17.04 -7.74
C GLY A 34 6.25 15.90 -7.11
N GLY A 35 6.24 14.74 -7.74
CA GLY A 35 6.88 13.52 -7.21
C GLY A 35 8.40 13.60 -7.20
N ASN A 36 9.01 13.28 -6.07
CA ASN A 36 10.44 13.08 -5.90
C ASN A 36 10.68 11.67 -5.36
N GLU A 37 11.73 11.03 -5.83
CA GLU A 37 12.13 9.69 -5.39
C GLU A 37 13.39 9.78 -4.54
N VAL A 38 13.34 9.16 -3.38
CA VAL A 38 14.50 9.00 -2.49
C VAL A 38 14.85 7.52 -2.41
N THR A 39 16.03 7.16 -2.89
CA THR A 39 16.52 5.79 -2.82
C THR A 39 17.62 5.69 -1.77
N ILE A 40 17.43 4.81 -0.79
CA ILE A 40 18.41 4.52 0.24
C ILE A 40 18.99 3.13 -0.03
N THR A 41 20.31 3.06 -0.23
CA THR A 41 21.01 1.82 -0.56
C THR A 41 22.04 1.50 0.50
N VAL A 42 21.99 0.28 1.05
CA VAL A 42 23.05 -0.26 1.89
C VAL A 42 24.18 -0.71 0.97
N LEU A 43 25.34 -0.06 1.07
CA LEU A 43 26.48 -0.34 0.20
C LEU A 43 27.34 -1.48 0.75
N GLU A 44 27.39 -1.61 2.06
CA GLU A 44 28.20 -2.62 2.75
C GLU A 44 27.48 -3.04 4.03
N GLY A 45 27.59 -4.30 4.41
CA GLY A 45 26.94 -4.87 5.58
C GLY A 45 25.66 -5.64 5.23
N SER A 46 24.83 -5.91 6.23
CA SER A 46 23.66 -6.80 6.09
C SER A 46 22.38 -6.03 5.80
N TRP A 47 21.89 -5.27 6.76
CA TRP A 47 20.62 -4.55 6.67
C TRP A 47 20.56 -3.44 7.71
N ILE A 48 19.67 -2.47 7.47
CA ILE A 48 19.38 -1.38 8.42
C ILE A 48 17.88 -1.30 8.67
N LEU A 49 17.50 -0.95 9.89
CA LEU A 49 16.14 -0.61 10.25
C LEU A 49 15.98 0.91 10.20
N PHE A 50 14.92 1.35 9.55
CA PHE A 50 14.50 2.74 9.59
C PHE A 50 13.40 2.89 10.62
N ASP A 51 13.57 3.85 11.51
CA ASP A 51 12.51 4.28 12.40
C ASP A 51 11.71 5.41 11.73
N ARG A 52 12.42 6.37 11.15
CA ARG A 52 11.80 7.54 10.51
C ARG A 52 12.64 8.05 9.35
N VAL A 53 11.96 8.45 8.28
CA VAL A 53 12.52 9.28 7.20
C VAL A 53 11.67 10.54 7.11
N SER A 54 12.27 11.71 7.22
CA SER A 54 11.56 13.00 7.14
C SER A 54 12.30 13.96 6.21
N LEU A 55 11.53 14.82 5.54
CA LEU A 55 12.05 15.97 4.82
C LEU A 55 11.78 17.20 5.68
N GLU A 56 12.84 17.91 6.05
CA GLU A 56 12.76 19.09 6.90
C GLU A 56 13.16 20.33 6.07
N GLY A 57 12.33 21.37 6.12
CA GLY A 57 12.64 22.68 5.52
C GLY A 57 13.14 23.68 6.55
N PRO A 58 13.70 24.83 6.13
CA PRO A 58 14.03 25.93 7.03
C PRO A 58 12.83 26.39 7.83
N ALA A 59 13.09 26.99 9.01
CA ALA A 59 12.02 27.54 9.84
C ALA A 59 11.14 28.51 9.05
N GLY A 60 9.82 28.33 9.11
CA GLY A 60 8.86 29.12 8.32
C GLY A 60 8.54 28.56 6.93
N THR A 61 9.12 27.44 6.54
CA THR A 61 8.72 26.75 5.31
C THR A 61 7.35 26.11 5.53
N ASN A 62 6.36 26.53 4.77
CA ASN A 62 5.08 25.82 4.67
C ASN A 62 5.25 24.72 3.64
N VAL A 63 5.12 23.49 4.07
CA VAL A 63 4.98 22.35 3.15
C VAL A 63 3.50 22.26 2.79
N GLU A 64 3.15 22.71 1.59
CA GLU A 64 1.84 22.37 1.05
C GLU A 64 1.85 20.89 0.73
N GLN A 65 1.04 20.13 1.45
CA GLN A 65 0.75 18.75 1.08
C GLN A 65 -0.39 18.76 0.06
N PRO A 66 -0.10 18.63 -1.23
CA PRO A 66 -1.13 18.69 -2.26
C PRO A 66 -2.05 17.46 -2.23
N GLN A 67 -1.67 16.41 -1.53
CA GLN A 67 -2.45 15.19 -1.38
C GLN A 67 -2.46 14.74 0.07
N GLN A 68 -3.66 14.67 0.63
CA GLN A 68 -3.90 14.04 1.93
C GLN A 68 -4.13 12.53 1.81
N LEU A 69 -4.27 12.04 0.58
CA LEU A 69 -4.55 10.64 0.27
C LEU A 69 -3.52 10.08 -0.72
N PHE A 70 -2.98 8.92 -0.40
CA PHE A 70 -2.17 8.12 -1.29
C PHE A 70 -2.85 6.79 -1.58
N ILE A 71 -3.20 6.56 -2.83
CA ILE A 71 -3.66 5.25 -3.30
C ILE A 71 -2.44 4.49 -3.80
N ARG A 72 -2.17 3.33 -3.22
CA ARG A 72 -1.01 2.49 -3.53
C ARG A 72 -1.34 1.41 -4.53
N ASN A 73 -2.52 0.79 -4.38
CA ASN A 73 -2.97 -0.28 -5.27
C ASN A 73 -4.50 -0.33 -5.31
N ILE A 74 -5.04 -0.69 -6.47
CA ILE A 74 -6.45 -1.00 -6.66
C ILE A 74 -6.54 -2.23 -7.55
N GLU A 75 -7.09 -3.33 -7.03
CA GLU A 75 -7.22 -4.58 -7.77
C GLU A 75 -8.44 -5.39 -7.34
N ALA A 76 -8.88 -6.30 -8.19
CA ALA A 76 -9.87 -7.30 -7.80
C ALA A 76 -9.20 -8.36 -6.92
N ALA A 77 -9.80 -8.67 -5.77
CA ALA A 77 -9.32 -9.73 -4.91
C ALA A 77 -9.29 -11.07 -5.67
N PRO A 78 -8.28 -11.91 -5.43
CA PRO A 78 -8.24 -13.27 -5.98
C PRO A 78 -9.14 -14.25 -5.21
N TYR A 79 -10.08 -13.74 -4.42
CA TYR A 79 -11.00 -14.51 -3.58
C TYR A 79 -12.38 -13.87 -3.53
N GLU A 80 -13.35 -14.64 -3.07
CA GLU A 80 -14.70 -14.17 -2.76
C GLU A 80 -14.99 -14.29 -1.27
N LEU A 81 -15.77 -13.34 -0.77
CA LEU A 81 -16.29 -13.32 0.61
C LEU A 81 -17.77 -13.69 0.62
N ALA A 82 -18.20 -14.28 1.72
CA ALA A 82 -19.61 -14.47 1.99
C ALA A 82 -20.21 -13.19 2.57
N ASP A 83 -21.21 -12.64 1.90
CA ASP A 83 -22.02 -11.52 2.36
C ASP A 83 -23.47 -12.01 2.55
N GLY A 84 -23.76 -12.51 3.74
CA GLY A 84 -24.99 -13.22 4.03
C GLY A 84 -25.19 -14.44 3.12
N LYS A 85 -26.24 -14.40 2.28
CA LYS A 85 -26.54 -15.45 1.29
C LYS A 85 -25.85 -15.22 -0.07
N ARG A 86 -25.12 -14.14 -0.23
CA ARG A 86 -24.45 -13.76 -1.48
C ARG A 86 -22.96 -13.98 -1.37
N ARG A 87 -22.31 -14.11 -2.52
CA ARG A 87 -20.86 -14.04 -2.62
C ARG A 87 -20.48 -12.73 -3.32
N VAL A 88 -19.42 -12.11 -2.84
CA VAL A 88 -18.87 -10.87 -3.39
C VAL A 88 -17.39 -11.04 -3.61
N GLN A 89 -16.88 -10.52 -4.71
CA GLN A 89 -15.45 -10.39 -4.95
C GLN A 89 -15.02 -8.99 -4.50
N PRO A 90 -14.15 -8.82 -3.52
CA PRO A 90 -13.73 -7.49 -3.12
C PRO A 90 -12.96 -6.74 -4.22
N LEU A 91 -13.21 -5.45 -4.35
CA LEU A 91 -12.23 -4.52 -4.90
C LEU A 91 -11.32 -4.09 -3.75
N LEU A 92 -10.06 -4.51 -3.80
CA LEU A 92 -9.06 -4.14 -2.82
C LEU A 92 -8.56 -2.73 -3.14
N VAL A 93 -8.64 -1.84 -2.17
CA VAL A 93 -8.11 -0.48 -2.27
C VAL A 93 -7.09 -0.28 -1.15
N ASP A 94 -5.80 -0.32 -1.48
CA ASP A 94 -4.71 0.00 -0.55
C ASP A 94 -4.46 1.50 -0.60
N LEU A 95 -4.74 2.17 0.50
CA LEU A 95 -4.61 3.62 0.62
C LEU A 95 -4.04 4.05 1.97
N GLU A 96 -3.49 5.24 2.00
CA GLU A 96 -3.03 5.91 3.21
C GLU A 96 -3.64 7.31 3.26
N TRP A 97 -4.30 7.62 4.38
CA TRP A 97 -4.90 8.91 4.67
C TRP A 97 -4.10 9.63 5.75
N LEU A 98 -3.69 10.86 5.48
CA LEU A 98 -2.76 11.58 6.35
C LEU A 98 -3.42 12.48 7.38
N GLU A 99 -4.59 13.02 7.10
CA GLU A 99 -5.21 14.00 8.01
C GLU A 99 -6.73 14.09 7.84
N GLY A 100 -7.44 14.15 8.97
CA GLY A 100 -8.88 14.31 9.02
C GLY A 100 -9.65 12.98 9.00
N ALA A 101 -10.98 13.06 8.85
CA ALA A 101 -11.87 11.92 8.85
C ALA A 101 -12.95 12.03 7.74
N PRO A 102 -12.56 11.93 6.47
CA PRO A 102 -13.50 12.08 5.36
C PRO A 102 -14.41 10.88 5.19
N ALA A 103 -15.50 11.08 4.46
CA ALA A 103 -16.29 10.00 3.92
C ALA A 103 -15.65 9.50 2.62
N LEU A 104 -15.24 8.23 2.60
CA LEU A 104 -14.76 7.57 1.42
C LEU A 104 -15.85 6.71 0.82
N SER A 105 -16.13 6.89 -0.47
CA SER A 105 -17.04 6.00 -1.19
C SER A 105 -16.38 5.38 -2.42
N VAL A 106 -16.77 4.15 -2.71
CA VAL A 106 -16.34 3.40 -3.89
C VAL A 106 -17.56 3.07 -4.72
N GLU A 107 -17.50 3.43 -5.98
CA GLU A 107 -18.53 3.12 -6.97
C GLU A 107 -18.02 2.10 -7.98
N LEU A 108 -18.89 1.21 -8.42
CA LEU A 108 -18.64 0.23 -9.46
C LEU A 108 -19.77 0.30 -10.50
N ASP A 109 -19.43 0.53 -11.77
CA ASP A 109 -20.40 0.68 -12.86
C ASP A 109 -21.52 1.69 -12.46
N ASP A 110 -21.11 2.86 -11.90
CA ASP A 110 -21.95 3.96 -11.41
C ASP A 110 -22.89 3.62 -10.23
N LYS A 111 -22.58 2.57 -9.48
CA LYS A 111 -23.28 2.20 -8.26
C LYS A 111 -22.35 2.22 -7.08
N GLU A 112 -22.75 2.87 -6.00
CA GLU A 112 -22.01 2.83 -4.74
C GLU A 112 -22.02 1.41 -4.18
N ILE A 113 -20.83 0.90 -3.88
CA ILE A 113 -20.61 -0.43 -3.29
C ILE A 113 -19.96 -0.37 -1.92
N LEU A 114 -19.36 0.77 -1.54
CA LEU A 114 -18.80 1.02 -0.22
C LEU A 114 -18.95 2.50 0.10
N ASN A 115 -19.34 2.79 1.34
CA ASN A 115 -19.32 4.15 1.88
C ASN A 115 -19.00 4.06 3.36
N GLN A 116 -17.87 4.64 3.76
CA GLN A 116 -17.47 4.66 5.16
C GLN A 116 -16.58 5.86 5.46
N ARG A 117 -16.59 6.29 6.72
CA ARG A 117 -15.60 7.25 7.22
C ARG A 117 -14.29 6.54 7.49
N ILE A 118 -13.19 7.20 7.13
CA ILE A 118 -11.83 6.77 7.45
C ILE A 118 -11.17 7.85 8.29
N GLU A 119 -10.27 7.43 9.17
CA GLU A 119 -9.42 8.32 9.96
C GLU A 119 -8.01 8.34 9.39
N THR A 120 -7.12 9.10 10.00
CA THR A 120 -5.69 9.06 9.64
C THR A 120 -5.14 7.66 9.84
N GLY A 121 -4.51 7.12 8.80
CA GLY A 121 -3.94 5.77 8.83
C GLY A 121 -3.82 5.12 7.47
N ARG A 122 -3.34 3.89 7.49
CA ARG A 122 -3.24 3.03 6.31
C ARG A 122 -4.36 1.99 6.32
N TYR A 123 -5.00 1.83 5.17
CA TYR A 123 -6.16 0.96 4.99
C TYR A 123 -5.96 0.06 3.78
N GLN A 124 -6.43 -1.17 3.93
CA GLN A 124 -6.76 -2.05 2.83
C GLN A 124 -8.28 -2.27 2.88
N LEU A 125 -9.01 -1.51 2.06
CA LEU A 125 -10.45 -1.59 2.01
C LEU A 125 -10.89 -2.70 1.08
N GLU A 126 -11.94 -3.40 1.46
CA GLU A 126 -12.59 -4.47 0.70
C GLU A 126 -13.98 -4.01 0.24
N ALA A 127 -14.05 -3.32 -0.92
CA ALA A 127 -15.33 -2.87 -1.46
C ALA A 127 -16.05 -4.04 -2.18
N PRO A 128 -17.27 -4.46 -1.73
CA PRO A 128 -17.91 -5.69 -2.17
C PRO A 128 -18.48 -5.57 -3.58
N MET A 129 -17.80 -6.12 -4.57
CA MET A 129 -18.32 -6.22 -5.93
C MET A 129 -19.25 -7.43 -6.08
N PRO A 130 -20.43 -7.30 -6.68
CA PRO A 130 -21.31 -8.46 -6.92
C PRO A 130 -20.62 -9.53 -7.76
N GLN A 131 -20.86 -10.80 -7.43
CA GLN A 131 -20.33 -11.95 -8.16
C GLN A 131 -20.68 -11.90 -9.65
N VAL A 132 -19.79 -12.36 -10.51
CA VAL A 132 -20.00 -12.47 -11.94
C VAL A 132 -19.94 -13.93 -12.40
N LYS A 133 -20.74 -14.28 -13.42
CA LYS A 133 -20.75 -15.64 -13.99
C LYS A 133 -19.68 -15.85 -15.07
N LYS A 134 -19.15 -14.76 -15.62
CA LYS A 134 -18.09 -14.74 -16.64
C LYS A 134 -17.19 -13.55 -16.36
N ALA A 135 -15.98 -13.57 -16.85
CA ALA A 135 -15.08 -12.43 -16.76
C ALA A 135 -15.79 -11.16 -17.29
N LYS A 136 -15.80 -10.12 -16.48
CA LYS A 136 -16.43 -8.83 -16.78
C LYS A 136 -15.49 -7.70 -16.40
N LYS A 137 -15.23 -6.80 -17.35
CA LYS A 137 -14.59 -5.53 -17.07
C LYS A 137 -15.62 -4.56 -16.51
N SER A 138 -15.31 -3.93 -15.37
CA SER A 138 -16.17 -2.95 -14.71
C SER A 138 -15.37 -1.67 -14.44
N ALA A 139 -16.03 -0.52 -14.56
CA ALA A 139 -15.45 0.75 -14.18
C ALA A 139 -15.60 0.97 -12.68
N TYR A 140 -14.59 1.57 -12.05
CA TYR A 140 -14.68 2.02 -10.68
C TYR A 140 -14.36 3.51 -10.56
N ARG A 141 -14.94 4.14 -9.54
CA ARG A 141 -14.58 5.49 -9.06
C ARG A 141 -14.43 5.45 -7.55
N ILE A 142 -13.46 6.18 -7.05
CA ILE A 142 -13.24 6.38 -5.62
C ILE A 142 -13.42 7.86 -5.35
N LEU A 143 -14.28 8.19 -4.39
CA LEU A 143 -14.60 9.55 -4.02
C LEU A 143 -14.24 9.77 -2.55
N CYS A 144 -13.78 10.97 -2.25
CA CYS A 144 -13.51 11.46 -0.90
C CYS A 144 -14.34 12.73 -0.69
N ASP A 145 -15.26 12.71 0.28
CA ASP A 145 -16.25 13.78 0.50
C ASP A 145 -16.97 14.22 -0.78
N GLY A 146 -17.34 13.22 -1.63
CA GLY A 146 -18.02 13.43 -2.89
C GLY A 146 -17.11 13.89 -4.05
N ARG A 147 -15.84 14.16 -3.81
CA ARG A 147 -14.88 14.52 -4.86
C ARG A 147 -14.18 13.26 -5.38
N GLU A 148 -14.18 13.08 -6.71
CA GLU A 148 -13.45 11.98 -7.32
C GLU A 148 -11.93 12.14 -7.13
N ILE A 149 -11.29 11.09 -6.61
CA ILE A 149 -9.86 11.02 -6.32
C ILE A 149 -9.15 9.97 -7.15
N ALA A 150 -9.88 8.95 -7.62
CA ALA A 150 -9.36 7.94 -8.53
C ALA A 150 -10.49 7.36 -9.39
N ARG A 151 -10.14 6.95 -10.60
CA ARG A 151 -11.00 6.18 -11.49
C ARG A 151 -10.18 5.16 -12.27
N GLY A 152 -10.81 4.09 -12.70
CA GLY A 152 -10.18 3.09 -13.52
C GLY A 152 -11.13 1.96 -13.90
N SER A 153 -10.55 0.83 -14.26
CA SER A 153 -11.32 -0.36 -14.55
C SER A 153 -10.65 -1.59 -13.97
N VAL A 154 -11.46 -2.55 -13.59
CA VAL A 154 -11.03 -3.83 -13.02
C VAL A 154 -11.70 -4.98 -13.77
N VAL A 155 -10.99 -6.09 -13.92
CA VAL A 155 -11.56 -7.31 -14.47
C VAL A 155 -12.00 -8.19 -13.31
N ARG A 156 -13.30 -8.41 -13.20
CA ARG A 156 -13.90 -9.37 -12.26
C ARG A 156 -13.95 -10.73 -12.91
N THR A 157 -13.59 -11.76 -12.18
CA THR A 157 -13.64 -13.14 -12.65
C THR A 157 -14.41 -14.01 -11.66
N PRO A 158 -15.22 -14.98 -12.14
CA PRO A 158 -15.84 -15.93 -11.24
C PRO A 158 -14.74 -16.73 -10.53
N GLN A 159 -14.85 -16.86 -9.23
CA GLN A 159 -13.94 -17.70 -8.45
C GLN A 159 -14.52 -19.12 -8.42
N THR A 160 -13.78 -20.07 -8.95
CA THR A 160 -14.17 -21.49 -9.00
C THR A 160 -13.52 -22.27 -7.86
N LEU A 161 -13.53 -21.71 -6.66
CA LEU A 161 -13.02 -22.41 -5.48
C LEU A 161 -13.93 -23.59 -5.17
N GLN A 162 -13.40 -24.80 -5.27
CA GLN A 162 -14.15 -26.03 -5.09
C GLN A 162 -13.81 -26.75 -3.78
N THR A 163 -12.60 -26.55 -3.29
CA THR A 163 -12.08 -27.23 -2.11
C THR A 163 -11.49 -26.24 -1.10
N PRO A 164 -11.39 -26.59 0.18
CA PRO A 164 -10.69 -25.77 1.16
C PRO A 164 -9.22 -25.50 0.80
N ALA A 165 -8.58 -26.37 0.03
CA ALA A 165 -7.21 -26.18 -0.42
C ALA A 165 -7.05 -24.99 -1.38
N ASP A 166 -8.11 -24.62 -2.11
CA ASP A 166 -8.10 -23.48 -3.02
C ASP A 166 -8.00 -22.12 -2.29
N TYR A 167 -8.24 -22.10 -0.97
CA TYR A 167 -8.07 -20.92 -0.12
C TYR A 167 -6.65 -20.80 0.47
N VAL A 168 -5.79 -21.77 0.23
CA VAL A 168 -4.43 -21.77 0.76
C VAL A 168 -3.50 -21.02 -0.19
N ASP A 169 -2.97 -19.90 0.24
CA ASP A 169 -1.88 -19.24 -0.46
C ASP A 169 -0.54 -19.87 -0.07
N THR A 170 0.01 -20.69 -0.94
CA THR A 170 1.30 -21.36 -0.72
C THR A 170 2.48 -20.40 -0.66
N ARG A 171 2.28 -19.11 -0.95
CA ARG A 171 3.30 -18.05 -0.83
C ARG A 171 3.37 -17.45 0.56
N ILE A 172 2.40 -17.76 1.45
CA ILE A 172 2.43 -17.32 2.85
C ILE A 172 3.71 -17.84 3.50
N GLY A 173 4.51 -16.94 4.07
CA GLY A 173 5.78 -17.24 4.69
C GLY A 173 6.99 -17.22 3.75
N THR A 174 6.81 -16.91 2.45
CA THR A 174 7.91 -16.86 1.48
C THR A 174 8.52 -15.48 1.33
N ALA A 175 7.94 -14.45 1.93
CA ALA A 175 8.43 -13.08 1.86
C ALA A 175 8.95 -12.61 3.22
N HIS A 176 10.02 -11.84 3.19
CA HIS A 176 10.47 -10.96 4.26
C HIS A 176 11.07 -11.60 5.52
N SER A 177 11.75 -12.73 5.47
CA SER A 177 12.51 -13.18 6.64
C SER A 177 13.70 -14.06 6.26
N ARG A 178 14.75 -14.06 7.08
CA ARG A 178 15.83 -15.06 7.00
C ARG A 178 15.31 -16.50 7.26
N TRP A 179 14.08 -16.63 7.70
CA TRP A 179 13.37 -17.88 7.96
C TRP A 179 12.31 -18.15 6.87
N MET A 180 12.57 -17.73 5.64
CA MET A 180 11.67 -18.04 4.54
C MET A 180 11.49 -19.54 4.39
N ILE A 181 10.24 -19.95 4.42
CA ILE A 181 9.84 -21.31 4.06
C ILE A 181 9.74 -21.33 2.52
N ALA A 182 10.40 -22.27 1.87
CA ALA A 182 10.29 -22.43 0.43
C ALA A 182 8.82 -22.66 0.04
N PRO A 183 8.29 -21.96 -0.99
CA PRO A 183 6.96 -22.23 -1.48
C PRO A 183 6.95 -23.62 -2.11
N GLY A 184 6.03 -24.45 -1.67
CA GLY A 184 5.84 -25.77 -2.22
C GLY A 184 5.18 -26.71 -1.25
N PRO A 185 4.46 -27.72 -1.75
CA PRO A 185 3.94 -28.76 -0.88
C PRO A 185 5.14 -29.53 -0.32
N TRP A 186 5.35 -29.41 0.96
CA TRP A 186 6.15 -30.39 1.66
C TRP A 186 5.31 -31.67 1.71
N MET A 187 5.60 -32.55 0.80
CA MET A 187 5.08 -33.91 0.88
C MET A 187 5.93 -34.66 1.89
N PRO A 188 5.34 -35.33 2.89
CA PRO A 188 6.07 -36.24 3.76
C PRO A 188 6.60 -37.42 2.98
#